data_e9cd91811a5b40813a9f017d8ee9cf68
#
_entry.id   e9cd91811a5b40813a9f017d8ee9cf68
#
_cell.length_a   1.000
_cell.length_b   1.000
_cell.length_c   1.000
_cell.angle_alpha   90.00
_cell.angle_beta   90.00
_cell.angle_gamma   90.00
#
_symmetry.space_group_name_H-M   'P 1'
#
loop_
_entity.id
_entity.type
_entity.pdbx_description
1 polymer ?
#
loop_
_entity_poly.entity_id
_entity_poly.type
_entity_poly.pdbx_seq_one_letter_code
_entity_poly.pdbx_strand_id
1 'polypeptide(L)'
;ASTNAEDGVSAVQTAEGALTEVHSMLQRMNELATQSANGTNSNTDRKAIQDEIDQLTTEIDRVSETTKFNETYLLKGDGSEKEYNVNAHDAGIDGVTLTDNGDGTVGVTLKTLAAGDKVNIAGKQYTIGAVEADVTNAVGTPKKGDTVKVGNAEYTYEDGNSVDSAGTKVAAGWYASGTDFKTDTKANWDNAKKDTADLAVAGASVTVKGKTFNVINDANTADGVDDKDSSVITAGKAYQLQTAEIVKASSIGADTAATTATNTAYNNATTTFTLNKGTVSYKDGLSFNLHVGADADMTNKITVNIDSMNSAGLGIKGIKADTEQDATYAIDAIADAISTVSSQRSALGAVQNRLEHTINNLDNVVENTTSAESR
;
A
#
# COMPACT_ATOMS: atom_id res chain seq x y z
N ALA A 1 -7.89 0.38 -49.84
CA ALA A 1 -6.84 0.69 -48.87
C ALA A 1 -7.18 2.00 -48.12
N SER A 2 -7.45 3.11 -48.85
CA SER A 2 -7.83 4.40 -48.21
C SER A 2 -9.09 4.27 -47.36
N THR A 3 -10.15 3.67 -47.88
CA THR A 3 -11.40 3.45 -47.11
C THR A 3 -11.19 2.64 -45.82
N ASN A 4 -10.34 1.60 -45.85
CA ASN A 4 -10.00 0.82 -44.67
C ASN A 4 -9.26 1.65 -43.61
N ALA A 5 -8.40 2.57 -44.06
CA ALA A 5 -7.70 3.48 -43.18
C ALA A 5 -8.65 4.51 -42.59
N GLU A 6 -9.61 5.04 -43.39
CA GLU A 6 -10.67 5.95 -42.89
C GLU A 6 -11.60 5.29 -41.88
N ASP A 7 -11.99 4.03 -42.12
CA ASP A 7 -12.75 3.22 -41.16
C ASP A 7 -11.96 3.03 -39.87
N GLY A 8 -10.65 2.80 -39.98
CA GLY A 8 -9.75 2.72 -38.84
C GLY A 8 -9.68 4.01 -38.03
N VAL A 9 -9.56 5.15 -38.69
CA VAL A 9 -9.59 6.48 -38.04
C VAL A 9 -10.92 6.66 -37.31
N SER A 10 -12.05 6.33 -37.95
CA SER A 10 -13.37 6.46 -37.36
C SER A 10 -13.56 5.57 -36.14
N ALA A 11 -13.06 4.34 -36.17
CA ALA A 11 -13.08 3.43 -35.04
C ALA A 11 -12.23 3.96 -33.87
N VAL A 12 -11.03 4.42 -34.15
CA VAL A 12 -10.11 5.01 -33.13
C VAL A 12 -10.72 6.27 -32.52
N GLN A 13 -11.30 7.15 -33.33
CA GLN A 13 -11.97 8.36 -32.84
C GLN A 13 -13.18 8.03 -31.96
N THR A 14 -13.95 7.00 -32.31
CA THR A 14 -15.07 6.53 -31.49
C THR A 14 -14.59 6.00 -30.16
N ALA A 15 -13.55 5.21 -30.13
CA ALA A 15 -12.93 4.71 -28.90
C ALA A 15 -12.35 5.85 -28.05
N GLU A 16 -11.65 6.80 -28.67
CA GLU A 16 -11.07 7.93 -27.94
C GLU A 16 -12.12 8.87 -27.36
N GLY A 17 -13.23 9.10 -28.09
CA GLY A 17 -14.38 9.86 -27.57
C GLY A 17 -14.95 9.22 -26.32
N ALA A 18 -15.17 7.92 -26.33
CA ALA A 18 -15.66 7.18 -25.17
C ALA A 18 -14.64 7.18 -24.02
N LEU A 19 -13.35 7.02 -24.29
CA LEU A 19 -12.29 7.10 -23.28
C LEU A 19 -12.15 8.49 -22.67
N THR A 20 -12.48 9.55 -23.40
CA THR A 20 -12.55 10.90 -22.85
C THR A 20 -13.66 11.01 -21.80
N GLU A 21 -14.80 10.39 -22.02
CA GLU A 21 -15.89 10.31 -21.03
C GLU A 21 -15.47 9.50 -19.80
N VAL A 22 -14.86 8.33 -20.01
CA VAL A 22 -14.33 7.49 -18.92
C VAL A 22 -13.30 8.28 -18.10
N HIS A 23 -12.40 8.99 -18.76
CA HIS A 23 -11.39 9.82 -18.09
C HIS A 23 -12.04 10.91 -17.21
N SER A 24 -13.06 11.58 -17.73
CA SER A 24 -13.80 12.61 -16.98
C SER A 24 -14.52 12.03 -15.76
N MET A 25 -15.13 10.84 -15.91
CA MET A 25 -15.75 10.12 -14.79
C MET A 25 -14.75 9.70 -13.74
N LEU A 26 -13.58 9.21 -14.13
CA LEU A 26 -12.49 8.88 -13.20
C LEU A 26 -11.95 10.10 -12.47
N GLN A 27 -11.80 11.24 -13.14
CA GLN A 27 -11.44 12.50 -12.49
C GLN A 27 -12.48 12.91 -11.45
N ARG A 28 -13.77 12.80 -11.77
CA ARG A 28 -14.85 13.08 -10.81
C ARG A 28 -14.80 12.11 -9.62
N MET A 29 -14.55 10.82 -9.86
CA MET A 29 -14.37 9.84 -8.79
C MET A 29 -13.17 10.19 -7.89
N ASN A 30 -12.08 10.67 -8.47
CA ASN A 30 -10.90 11.09 -7.71
C ASN A 30 -11.20 12.32 -6.82
N GLU A 31 -11.95 13.29 -7.31
CA GLU A 31 -12.42 14.44 -6.53
C GLU A 31 -13.28 13.98 -5.35
N LEU A 32 -14.24 13.08 -5.61
CA LEU A 32 -15.14 12.53 -4.60
C LEU A 32 -14.38 11.71 -3.54
N ALA A 33 -13.44 10.87 -3.95
CA ALA A 33 -12.61 10.10 -3.03
C ALA A 33 -11.74 11.04 -2.17
N THR A 34 -11.14 12.06 -2.76
CA THR A 34 -10.36 13.07 -2.05
C THR A 34 -11.23 13.84 -1.05
N GLN A 35 -12.45 14.19 -1.43
CA GLN A 35 -13.41 14.82 -0.54
C GLN A 35 -13.76 13.88 0.63
N SER A 36 -14.05 12.61 0.35
CA SER A 36 -14.40 11.61 1.38
C SER A 36 -13.24 11.31 2.32
N ALA A 37 -12.00 11.35 1.84
CA ALA A 37 -10.79 11.17 2.64
C ALA A 37 -10.56 12.32 3.64
N ASN A 38 -11.28 13.42 3.52
CA ASN A 38 -11.17 14.52 4.47
C ASN A 38 -11.91 14.18 5.78
N GLY A 39 -11.18 14.24 6.90
CA GLY A 39 -11.69 13.92 8.23
C GLY A 39 -12.85 14.80 8.74
N THR A 40 -13.16 15.91 8.06
CA THR A 40 -14.28 16.80 8.42
C THR A 40 -15.64 16.31 7.92
N ASN A 41 -15.70 15.32 7.04
CA ASN A 41 -16.96 14.78 6.51
C ASN A 41 -17.67 13.87 7.51
N SER A 42 -18.99 13.94 7.55
CA SER A 42 -19.81 13.01 8.31
C SER A 42 -19.94 11.66 7.59
N ASN A 43 -20.37 10.62 8.30
CA ASN A 43 -20.67 9.33 7.68
C ASN A 43 -21.80 9.42 6.65
N THR A 44 -22.75 10.36 6.84
CA THR A 44 -23.85 10.60 5.89
C THR A 44 -23.32 11.21 4.60
N ASP A 45 -22.37 12.16 4.70
CA ASP A 45 -21.75 12.78 3.52
C ASP A 45 -20.93 11.73 2.75
N ARG A 46 -20.16 10.90 3.45
CA ARG A 46 -19.39 9.82 2.82
C ARG A 46 -20.29 8.79 2.13
N LYS A 47 -21.45 8.50 2.72
CA LYS A 47 -22.41 7.61 2.08
C LYS A 47 -22.95 8.21 0.77
N ALA A 48 -23.27 9.49 0.75
CA ALA A 48 -23.72 10.16 -0.47
C ALA A 48 -22.61 10.17 -1.55
N ILE A 49 -21.36 10.38 -1.14
CA ILE A 49 -20.20 10.27 -2.03
C ILE A 49 -20.07 8.85 -2.57
N GLN A 50 -20.21 7.83 -1.73
CA GLN A 50 -20.18 6.42 -2.17
C GLN A 50 -21.26 6.13 -3.21
N ASP A 51 -22.48 6.60 -2.97
CA ASP A 51 -23.58 6.42 -3.90
C ASP A 51 -23.28 7.05 -5.29
N GLU A 52 -22.62 8.22 -5.31
CA GLU A 52 -22.18 8.85 -6.58
C GLU A 52 -21.04 8.06 -7.25
N ILE A 53 -20.06 7.57 -6.48
CA ILE A 53 -18.98 6.72 -6.99
C ILE A 53 -19.54 5.43 -7.60
N ASP A 54 -20.52 4.80 -6.95
CA ASP A 54 -21.15 3.58 -7.45
C ASP A 54 -21.88 3.85 -8.78
N GLN A 55 -22.55 5.00 -8.93
CA GLN A 55 -23.19 5.41 -10.18
C GLN A 55 -22.15 5.67 -11.28
N LEU A 56 -21.06 6.35 -10.99
CA LEU A 56 -19.97 6.60 -11.95
C LEU A 56 -19.31 5.30 -12.39
N THR A 57 -19.09 4.35 -11.48
CA THR A 57 -18.54 3.03 -11.80
C THR A 57 -19.49 2.26 -12.73
N THR A 58 -20.78 2.29 -12.45
CA THR A 58 -21.81 1.68 -13.31
C THR A 58 -21.84 2.33 -14.69
N GLU A 59 -21.68 3.65 -14.77
CA GLU A 59 -21.66 4.36 -16.04
C GLU A 59 -20.38 4.07 -16.85
N ILE A 60 -19.24 3.92 -16.20
CA ILE A 60 -17.99 3.45 -16.84
C ILE A 60 -18.20 2.08 -17.46
N ASP A 61 -18.81 1.15 -16.74
CA ASP A 61 -19.14 -0.19 -17.26
C ASP A 61 -20.11 -0.10 -18.45
N ARG A 62 -21.13 0.75 -18.37
CA ARG A 62 -22.07 0.96 -19.47
C ARG A 62 -21.36 1.50 -20.72
N VAL A 63 -20.53 2.51 -20.59
CA VAL A 63 -19.75 3.07 -21.72
C VAL A 63 -18.84 2.01 -22.33
N SER A 64 -18.15 1.24 -21.49
CA SER A 64 -17.29 0.15 -21.96
C SER A 64 -18.05 -0.92 -22.75
N GLU A 65 -19.24 -1.30 -22.28
CA GLU A 65 -20.03 -2.36 -22.90
C GLU A 65 -20.81 -1.92 -24.14
N THR A 66 -21.12 -0.63 -24.27
CA THR A 66 -21.97 -0.13 -25.37
C THR A 66 -21.21 0.55 -26.49
N THR A 67 -19.97 0.98 -26.28
CA THR A 67 -19.18 1.64 -27.31
C THR A 67 -18.79 0.67 -28.41
N LYS A 68 -19.30 0.88 -29.61
CA LYS A 68 -19.05 0.03 -30.77
C LYS A 68 -18.88 0.84 -32.04
N PHE A 69 -18.18 0.25 -33.00
CA PHE A 69 -18.06 0.70 -34.37
C PHE A 69 -18.26 -0.48 -35.32
N ASN A 70 -19.20 -0.40 -36.27
CA ASN A 70 -19.52 -1.47 -37.19
C ASN A 70 -19.69 -2.85 -36.52
N GLU A 71 -20.56 -2.95 -35.51
CA GLU A 71 -20.85 -4.15 -34.70
C GLU A 71 -19.65 -4.65 -33.84
N THR A 72 -18.47 -4.03 -33.93
CA THR A 72 -17.33 -4.36 -33.07
C THR A 72 -17.35 -3.50 -31.82
N TYR A 73 -17.40 -4.14 -30.65
CA TYR A 73 -17.28 -3.45 -29.35
C TYR A 73 -15.82 -3.11 -29.08
N LEU A 74 -15.57 -1.84 -28.80
CA LEU A 74 -14.19 -1.31 -28.77
C LEU A 74 -13.54 -1.38 -27.40
N LEU A 75 -14.32 -1.30 -26.30
CA LEU A 75 -13.78 -1.08 -24.95
C LEU A 75 -14.02 -2.24 -23.98
N LYS A 76 -14.78 -3.25 -24.32
CA LYS A 76 -15.09 -4.36 -23.42
C LYS A 76 -14.19 -5.58 -23.55
N GLY A 77 -13.22 -5.51 -24.45
CA GLY A 77 -12.41 -6.65 -24.84
C GLY A 77 -13.14 -7.63 -25.79
N ASP A 78 -12.39 -8.52 -26.39
CA ASP A 78 -12.87 -9.51 -27.37
C ASP A 78 -12.28 -10.92 -27.10
N GLY A 79 -11.27 -10.99 -26.24
CA GLY A 79 -10.61 -12.23 -25.87
C GLY A 79 -11.41 -13.10 -24.92
N SER A 80 -10.86 -14.27 -24.57
CA SER A 80 -11.39 -15.11 -23.51
C SER A 80 -11.32 -14.40 -22.16
N GLU A 81 -12.22 -14.76 -21.27
CA GLU A 81 -12.15 -14.32 -19.88
C GLU A 81 -10.88 -14.88 -19.24
N LYS A 82 -10.14 -14.02 -18.56
CA LYS A 82 -8.89 -14.35 -17.88
C LYS A 82 -8.92 -13.82 -16.46
N GLU A 83 -8.18 -14.49 -15.59
CA GLU A 83 -7.93 -14.01 -14.25
C GLU A 83 -6.61 -13.24 -14.24
N TYR A 84 -6.63 -12.04 -13.68
CA TYR A 84 -5.47 -11.16 -13.58
C TYR A 84 -5.22 -10.78 -12.13
N ASN A 85 -3.94 -10.61 -11.79
CA ASN A 85 -3.54 -10.09 -10.50
C ASN A 85 -3.75 -8.58 -10.43
N VAL A 86 -4.43 -8.10 -9.40
CA VAL A 86 -4.54 -6.67 -9.14
C VAL A 86 -3.23 -6.12 -8.59
N ASN A 87 -3.01 -4.82 -8.76
CA ASN A 87 -1.82 -4.17 -8.24
C ASN A 87 -1.82 -4.18 -6.71
N ALA A 88 -0.65 -4.39 -6.13
CA ALA A 88 -0.45 -4.21 -4.70
C ALA A 88 -0.19 -2.72 -4.39
N HIS A 89 -0.74 -2.25 -3.26
CA HIS A 89 -0.60 -0.89 -2.79
C HIS A 89 -0.01 -0.85 -1.38
N ASP A 90 0.79 0.16 -1.10
CA ASP A 90 1.48 0.33 0.18
C ASP A 90 0.60 0.88 1.31
N ALA A 91 -0.66 1.16 1.05
CA ALA A 91 -1.62 1.74 2.00
C ALA A 91 -1.21 3.11 2.57
N GLY A 92 -0.31 3.84 1.90
CA GLY A 92 0.22 5.12 2.38
C GLY A 92 1.06 4.99 3.66
N ILE A 93 1.64 3.82 3.91
CA ILE A 93 2.47 3.55 5.08
C ILE A 93 3.91 3.99 4.79
N ASP A 94 4.45 4.85 5.64
CA ASP A 94 5.81 5.40 5.46
C ASP A 94 6.88 4.31 5.52
N GLY A 95 7.76 4.33 4.53
CA GLY A 95 8.93 3.45 4.44
C GLY A 95 8.63 2.00 4.06
N VAL A 96 7.46 1.74 3.47
CA VAL A 96 7.15 0.44 2.86
C VAL A 96 7.83 0.31 1.51
N THR A 97 8.36 -0.88 1.24
CA THR A 97 8.87 -1.26 -0.09
C THR A 97 8.11 -2.48 -0.58
N LEU A 98 7.56 -2.37 -1.80
CA LEU A 98 6.88 -3.46 -2.50
C LEU A 98 7.75 -3.95 -3.65
N THR A 99 7.99 -5.24 -3.73
CA THR A 99 8.75 -5.87 -4.82
C THR A 99 7.90 -6.95 -5.47
N ASP A 100 7.49 -6.70 -6.73
CA ASP A 100 6.73 -7.69 -7.50
C ASP A 100 7.63 -8.88 -7.89
N ASN A 101 7.23 -10.09 -7.50
CA ASN A 101 7.97 -11.30 -7.80
C ASN A 101 7.62 -11.89 -9.18
N GLY A 102 6.58 -11.37 -9.86
CA GLY A 102 6.15 -11.83 -11.19
C GLY A 102 5.38 -13.15 -11.21
N ASP A 103 5.14 -13.76 -10.05
CA ASP A 103 4.45 -15.04 -9.86
C ASP A 103 3.08 -14.91 -9.17
N GLY A 104 2.51 -13.72 -9.17
CA GLY A 104 1.28 -13.40 -8.42
C GLY A 104 1.53 -13.05 -6.95
N THR A 105 2.79 -12.96 -6.53
CA THR A 105 3.18 -12.55 -5.18
C THR A 105 3.97 -11.25 -5.17
N VAL A 106 3.98 -10.59 -4.01
CA VAL A 106 4.74 -9.37 -3.76
C VAL A 106 5.52 -9.52 -2.46
N GLY A 107 6.81 -9.27 -2.52
CA GLY A 107 7.64 -9.10 -1.32
C GLY A 107 7.35 -7.73 -0.70
N VAL A 108 6.99 -7.71 0.57
CA VAL A 108 6.73 -6.50 1.34
C VAL A 108 7.80 -6.34 2.40
N THR A 109 8.41 -5.17 2.46
CA THR A 109 9.35 -4.80 3.52
C THR A 109 8.83 -3.56 4.23
N LEU A 110 8.62 -3.67 5.55
CA LEU A 110 8.22 -2.58 6.42
C LEU A 110 9.45 -1.89 7.03
N LYS A 111 9.32 -0.62 7.34
CA LYS A 111 10.33 0.12 8.09
C LYS A 111 10.46 -0.44 9.51
N THR A 112 11.68 -0.65 9.96
CA THR A 112 11.95 -1.04 11.35
C THR A 112 11.55 0.09 12.30
N LEU A 113 10.74 -0.24 13.29
CA LEU A 113 10.24 0.70 14.31
C LEU A 113 10.97 0.49 15.63
N ALA A 114 11.36 1.58 16.26
CA ALA A 114 11.99 1.61 17.57
C ALA A 114 11.07 2.24 18.62
N ALA A 115 11.28 1.90 19.87
CA ALA A 115 10.57 2.51 20.99
C ALA A 115 10.69 4.03 20.95
N GLY A 116 9.55 4.72 21.04
CA GLY A 116 9.41 6.17 20.93
C GLY A 116 9.07 6.67 19.51
N ASP A 117 9.17 5.84 18.47
CA ASP A 117 8.76 6.22 17.13
C ASP A 117 7.26 6.48 17.08
N LYS A 118 6.87 7.41 16.22
CA LYS A 118 5.47 7.69 15.91
C LYS A 118 5.17 7.18 14.52
N VAL A 119 4.06 6.45 14.38
CA VAL A 119 3.60 5.91 13.11
C VAL A 119 2.13 6.27 12.90
N ASN A 120 1.77 6.55 11.66
CA ASN A 120 0.39 6.74 11.26
C ASN A 120 -0.09 5.48 10.54
N ILE A 121 -1.14 4.86 11.06
CA ILE A 121 -1.72 3.66 10.47
C ILE A 121 -3.23 3.87 10.42
N ALA A 122 -3.83 3.74 9.25
CA ALA A 122 -5.26 3.92 9.05
C ALA A 122 -5.78 5.27 9.59
N GLY A 123 -5.02 6.36 9.38
CA GLY A 123 -5.39 7.70 9.86
C GLY A 123 -5.22 7.93 11.36
N LYS A 124 -4.83 6.91 12.12
CA LYS A 124 -4.57 7.02 13.56
C LYS A 124 -3.07 7.05 13.84
N GLN A 125 -2.62 8.03 14.62
CA GLN A 125 -1.24 8.10 15.06
C GLN A 125 -1.03 7.21 16.29
N TYR A 126 0.00 6.38 16.22
CA TYR A 126 0.45 5.54 17.33
C TYR A 126 1.88 5.91 17.74
N THR A 127 2.19 5.69 19.01
CA THR A 127 3.54 5.76 19.54
C THR A 127 4.01 4.35 19.88
N ILE A 128 5.21 3.98 19.45
CA ILE A 128 5.77 2.67 19.75
C ILE A 128 6.25 2.66 21.21
N GLY A 129 5.60 1.85 22.02
CA GLY A 129 5.98 1.62 23.41
C GLY A 129 7.21 0.71 23.50
N ALA A 130 8.01 0.91 24.54
CA ALA A 130 9.14 0.06 24.81
C ALA A 130 8.72 -1.27 25.41
N VAL A 131 9.39 -2.34 25.06
CA VAL A 131 9.32 -3.65 25.70
C VAL A 131 10.58 -3.91 26.52
N GLU A 132 10.58 -4.96 27.35
CA GLU A 132 11.73 -5.35 28.17
C GLU A 132 13.04 -5.41 27.36
N ALA A 133 12.97 -5.96 26.15
CA ALA A 133 14.16 -6.09 25.27
C ALA A 133 14.76 -4.72 24.91
N ASP A 134 13.96 -3.68 24.74
CA ASP A 134 14.46 -2.32 24.42
C ASP A 134 15.27 -1.74 25.58
N VAL A 135 14.79 -1.92 26.81
CA VAL A 135 15.47 -1.49 28.02
C VAL A 135 16.75 -2.29 28.23
N THR A 136 16.67 -3.61 28.10
CA THR A 136 17.81 -4.52 28.27
C THR A 136 18.92 -4.23 27.27
N ASN A 137 18.56 -4.02 26.01
CA ASN A 137 19.52 -3.66 24.94
C ASN A 137 20.16 -2.28 25.18
N ALA A 138 19.40 -1.31 25.69
CA ALA A 138 19.94 0.01 25.99
C ALA A 138 20.91 -0.01 27.16
N VAL A 139 20.64 -0.81 28.18
CA VAL A 139 21.56 -1.05 29.30
C VAL A 139 22.84 -1.71 28.78
N GLY A 140 22.71 -2.76 27.98
CA GLY A 140 23.83 -3.56 27.48
C GLY A 140 24.53 -4.30 28.60
N THR A 141 25.86 -4.35 28.58
CA THR A 141 26.70 -4.89 29.70
C THR A 141 26.96 -3.79 30.71
N PRO A 142 26.28 -3.82 31.88
CA PRO A 142 26.43 -2.77 32.86
C PRO A 142 27.79 -2.86 33.58
N LYS A 143 28.26 -1.72 34.02
CA LYS A 143 29.50 -1.57 34.82
C LYS A 143 29.14 -1.01 36.18
N LYS A 144 29.97 -1.33 37.17
CA LYS A 144 29.83 -0.76 38.52
C LYS A 144 29.68 0.75 38.47
N GLY A 145 28.64 1.26 39.12
CA GLY A 145 28.31 2.68 39.18
C GLY A 145 27.47 3.20 38.03
N ASP A 146 27.15 2.37 37.02
CA ASP A 146 26.13 2.75 36.02
C ASP A 146 24.78 2.98 36.70
N THR A 147 24.03 3.96 36.22
CA THR A 147 22.71 4.31 36.80
C THR A 147 21.58 4.16 35.76
N VAL A 148 20.42 3.73 36.23
CA VAL A 148 19.16 3.67 35.48
C VAL A 148 18.04 4.26 36.34
N LYS A 149 17.27 5.17 35.76
CA LYS A 149 16.12 5.76 36.43
C LYS A 149 14.83 5.07 35.97
N VAL A 150 14.02 4.56 36.90
CA VAL A 150 12.73 3.93 36.66
C VAL A 150 11.64 4.74 37.38
N GLY A 151 10.86 5.49 36.62
CA GLY A 151 9.94 6.47 37.20
C GLY A 151 10.69 7.50 38.05
N ASN A 152 10.40 7.55 39.35
CA ASN A 152 11.09 8.43 40.29
C ASN A 152 12.25 7.76 41.03
N ALA A 153 12.42 6.45 40.90
CA ALA A 153 13.49 5.70 41.51
C ALA A 153 14.74 5.64 40.64
N GLU A 154 15.91 5.77 41.25
CA GLU A 154 17.18 5.57 40.57
C GLU A 154 17.87 4.32 41.12
N TYR A 155 18.44 3.53 40.25
CA TYR A 155 19.18 2.31 40.56
C TYR A 155 20.62 2.43 40.08
N THR A 156 21.56 1.92 40.91
CA THR A 156 22.97 1.85 40.60
C THR A 156 23.42 0.39 40.48
N TYR A 157 24.22 0.09 39.49
CA TYR A 157 24.74 -1.26 39.28
C TYR A 157 25.96 -1.57 40.16
N GLU A 158 25.92 -2.72 40.83
CA GLU A 158 27.04 -3.35 41.54
C GLU A 158 27.54 -4.57 40.78
N ASP A 159 28.88 -4.73 40.70
CA ASP A 159 29.55 -5.75 39.88
C ASP A 159 29.87 -7.04 40.63
N GLY A 160 29.43 -7.16 41.85
CA GLY A 160 29.72 -8.32 42.72
C GLY A 160 31.07 -8.24 43.45
N ASN A 161 31.79 -7.14 43.35
CA ASN A 161 33.07 -6.94 44.02
C ASN A 161 32.98 -6.15 45.35
N SER A 162 31.86 -5.47 45.59
CA SER A 162 31.61 -4.79 46.87
C SER A 162 31.37 -5.80 47.96
N VAL A 163 31.69 -5.42 49.21
CA VAL A 163 31.45 -6.26 50.39
C VAL A 163 30.61 -5.48 51.42
N ASP A 164 29.81 -6.21 52.18
CA ASP A 164 29.07 -5.68 53.31
C ASP A 164 29.95 -5.43 54.53
N SER A 165 29.33 -5.04 55.67
CA SER A 165 30.07 -4.79 56.92
C SER A 165 30.67 -6.08 57.54
N ALA A 166 30.19 -7.25 57.13
CA ALA A 166 30.72 -8.54 57.57
C ALA A 166 31.76 -9.12 56.60
N GLY A 167 32.12 -8.39 55.53
CA GLY A 167 33.03 -8.86 54.48
C GLY A 167 32.38 -9.82 53.46
N THR A 168 31.05 -9.95 53.44
CA THR A 168 30.31 -10.79 52.50
C THR A 168 30.16 -10.03 51.18
N LYS A 169 30.41 -10.70 50.06
CA LYS A 169 30.23 -10.10 48.71
C LYS A 169 28.78 -9.78 48.42
N VAL A 170 28.54 -8.58 47.93
CA VAL A 170 27.26 -8.13 47.36
C VAL A 170 27.14 -8.77 45.98
N ALA A 171 25.98 -9.39 45.70
CA ALA A 171 25.74 -9.99 44.39
C ALA A 171 25.72 -8.89 43.29
N ALA A 172 26.16 -9.23 42.10
CA ALA A 172 26.04 -8.34 40.96
C ALA A 172 24.55 -8.09 40.63
N GLY A 173 24.18 -6.83 40.35
CA GLY A 173 22.81 -6.46 40.08
C GLY A 173 22.55 -4.98 40.33
N TRP A 174 21.29 -4.58 40.16
CA TRP A 174 20.84 -3.21 40.33
C TRP A 174 20.23 -2.99 41.71
N TYR A 175 20.66 -1.96 42.39
CA TYR A 175 20.22 -1.59 43.73
C TYR A 175 19.75 -0.14 43.73
N ALA A 176 18.78 0.19 44.59
CA ALA A 176 18.37 1.58 44.76
C ALA A 176 19.58 2.47 45.06
N SER A 177 19.70 3.60 44.39
CA SER A 177 20.82 4.52 44.55
C SER A 177 20.85 5.02 46.01
N GLY A 178 22.03 4.99 46.60
CA GLY A 178 22.23 5.34 48.00
C GLY A 178 22.09 4.14 48.97
N THR A 179 21.93 2.92 48.49
CA THR A 179 21.96 1.71 49.37
C THR A 179 23.31 1.61 50.05
N ASP A 180 23.33 1.58 51.37
CA ASP A 180 24.54 1.43 52.15
C ASP A 180 24.75 -0.04 52.56
N PHE A 181 25.54 -0.76 51.78
CA PHE A 181 25.85 -2.17 52.05
C PHE A 181 26.63 -2.41 53.34
N LYS A 182 27.14 -1.36 54.02
CA LYS A 182 27.85 -1.50 55.28
C LYS A 182 26.93 -1.51 56.50
N THR A 183 25.78 -0.90 56.40
CA THR A 183 24.80 -0.77 57.51
C THR A 183 23.64 -1.71 57.40
N ASP A 184 23.33 -2.22 56.21
CA ASP A 184 22.21 -3.10 55.96
C ASP A 184 22.60 -4.58 56.00
N THR A 185 21.63 -5.46 56.24
CA THR A 185 21.86 -6.91 56.28
C THR A 185 21.84 -7.50 54.87
N LYS A 186 22.59 -8.60 54.68
CA LYS A 186 22.62 -9.34 53.41
C LYS A 186 21.22 -9.68 52.90
N ALA A 187 20.31 -10.09 53.80
CA ALA A 187 18.98 -10.44 53.41
C ALA A 187 18.16 -9.25 52.86
N ASN A 188 18.39 -8.03 53.37
CA ASN A 188 17.68 -6.84 52.93
C ASN A 188 18.11 -6.43 51.53
N TRP A 189 19.38 -6.38 51.24
CA TRP A 189 19.83 -5.95 49.88
C TRP A 189 19.76 -7.11 48.85
N ASP A 190 19.87 -8.38 49.23
CA ASP A 190 19.56 -9.50 48.34
C ASP A 190 18.09 -9.45 47.86
N ASN A 191 17.15 -9.14 48.76
CA ASN A 191 15.73 -8.98 48.43
C ASN A 191 15.43 -7.71 47.61
N ALA A 192 16.26 -6.68 47.75
CA ALA A 192 16.16 -5.43 46.99
C ALA A 192 16.86 -5.44 45.62
N LYS A 193 17.65 -6.49 45.35
CA LYS A 193 18.36 -6.65 44.09
C LYS A 193 17.38 -6.79 42.92
N LYS A 194 17.65 -6.09 41.84
CA LYS A 194 16.96 -6.25 40.57
C LYS A 194 17.92 -6.74 39.49
N ASP A 195 17.43 -7.60 38.62
CA ASP A 195 18.11 -7.92 37.39
C ASP A 195 17.76 -6.87 36.32
N THR A 196 18.51 -6.82 35.23
CA THR A 196 18.30 -5.79 34.18
C THR A 196 16.88 -5.85 33.61
N ALA A 197 16.30 -7.04 33.48
CA ALA A 197 14.92 -7.22 33.03
C ALA A 197 13.88 -6.59 33.97
N ASP A 198 14.13 -6.62 35.27
CA ASP A 198 13.23 -6.05 36.29
C ASP A 198 13.16 -4.52 36.28
N LEU A 199 14.07 -3.86 35.55
CA LEU A 199 14.04 -2.42 35.34
C LEU A 199 12.96 -2.00 34.32
N ALA A 200 12.53 -2.91 33.48
CA ALA A 200 11.46 -2.67 32.49
C ALA A 200 10.09 -2.79 33.14
N VAL A 201 9.78 -1.88 34.06
CA VAL A 201 8.50 -1.89 34.79
C VAL A 201 7.38 -1.42 33.89
N ALA A 202 6.37 -2.28 33.71
CA ALA A 202 5.20 -2.00 32.88
C ALA A 202 4.52 -0.66 33.27
N GLY A 203 4.31 0.20 32.29
CA GLY A 203 3.71 1.53 32.47
C GLY A 203 4.64 2.58 33.09
N ALA A 204 5.91 2.26 33.31
CA ALA A 204 6.89 3.23 33.82
C ALA A 204 7.76 3.81 32.70
N SER A 205 8.27 5.03 32.92
CA SER A 205 9.35 5.57 32.12
C SER A 205 10.69 5.08 32.66
N VAL A 206 11.56 4.57 31.78
CA VAL A 206 12.90 4.09 32.13
C VAL A 206 13.91 4.92 31.37
N THR A 207 14.83 5.57 32.09
CA THR A 207 15.89 6.37 31.50
C THR A 207 17.23 5.67 31.64
N VAL A 208 17.85 5.35 30.51
CA VAL A 208 19.14 4.67 30.42
C VAL A 208 20.09 5.52 29.58
N LYS A 209 21.25 5.89 30.11
CA LYS A 209 22.26 6.68 29.38
C LYS A 209 21.68 7.93 28.69
N GLY A 210 20.74 8.61 29.35
CA GLY A 210 20.09 9.82 28.84
C GLY A 210 18.93 9.60 27.85
N LYS A 211 18.65 8.36 27.43
CA LYS A 211 17.49 8.01 26.60
C LYS A 211 16.36 7.49 27.48
N THR A 212 15.16 8.05 27.30
CA THR A 212 13.96 7.64 28.06
C THR A 212 13.09 6.74 27.20
N PHE A 213 12.66 5.62 27.78
CA PHE A 213 11.74 4.64 27.22
C PHE A 213 10.45 4.64 28.04
N ASN A 214 9.31 4.66 27.40
CA ASN A 214 8.02 4.41 28.05
C ASN A 214 7.68 2.94 27.87
N VAL A 215 7.77 2.16 28.94
CA VAL A 215 7.51 0.72 28.89
C VAL A 215 6.01 0.49 28.81
N ILE A 216 5.58 -0.27 27.81
CA ILE A 216 4.18 -0.59 27.58
C ILE A 216 3.60 -1.41 28.75
N ASN A 217 2.36 -1.13 29.14
CA ASN A 217 1.60 -1.94 30.06
C ASN A 217 0.51 -2.71 29.30
N ASP A 218 0.78 -3.95 28.96
CA ASP A 218 -0.10 -4.86 28.20
C ASP A 218 -0.34 -6.16 29.00
N ALA A 219 -0.47 -6.02 30.33
CA ALA A 219 -0.56 -7.17 31.23
C ALA A 219 -1.97 -7.80 31.26
N ASN A 220 -3.01 -7.04 30.94
CA ASN A 220 -4.40 -7.51 31.04
C ASN A 220 -4.88 -8.20 29.77
N THR A 221 -4.45 -7.72 28.58
CA THR A 221 -4.97 -8.18 27.29
C THR A 221 -3.95 -8.94 26.46
N ALA A 222 -2.67 -8.64 26.63
CA ALA A 222 -1.55 -9.22 25.87
C ALA A 222 -1.78 -9.13 24.33
N ASP A 223 -2.37 -8.01 23.88
CA ASP A 223 -2.73 -7.78 22.48
C ASP A 223 -1.79 -6.82 21.76
N GLY A 224 -0.74 -6.36 22.45
CA GLY A 224 0.26 -5.42 21.93
C GLY A 224 -0.16 -3.97 22.02
N VAL A 225 -1.24 -3.66 22.76
CA VAL A 225 -1.76 -2.30 23.01
C VAL A 225 -1.65 -1.99 24.50
N ASP A 226 -1.24 -0.78 24.85
CA ASP A 226 -1.19 -0.37 26.25
C ASP A 226 -2.59 -0.34 26.88
N ASP A 227 -2.75 -0.99 28.05
CA ASP A 227 -4.03 -1.12 28.77
C ASP A 227 -4.65 0.21 29.20
N LYS A 228 -3.86 1.27 29.25
CA LYS A 228 -4.29 2.61 29.71
C LYS A 228 -4.33 3.64 28.59
N ASP A 229 -3.52 3.44 27.54
CA ASP A 229 -3.40 4.35 26.41
C ASP A 229 -3.37 3.58 25.08
N SER A 230 -4.53 3.44 24.45
CA SER A 230 -4.67 2.74 23.17
C SER A 230 -3.94 3.38 21.99
N SER A 231 -3.27 4.52 22.19
CA SER A 231 -2.38 5.13 21.21
C SER A 231 -0.93 4.65 21.32
N VAL A 232 -0.61 3.91 22.40
CA VAL A 232 0.69 3.30 22.62
C VAL A 232 0.60 1.81 22.30
N ILE A 233 1.43 1.34 21.37
CA ILE A 233 1.42 -0.05 20.89
C ILE A 233 2.83 -0.60 20.77
N THR A 234 2.98 -1.92 20.78
CA THR A 234 4.27 -2.58 20.48
C THR A 234 4.61 -2.42 18.99
N ALA A 235 5.89 -2.52 18.64
CA ALA A 235 6.31 -2.59 17.24
C ALA A 235 5.66 -3.77 16.50
N GLY A 236 5.55 -4.94 17.15
CA GLY A 236 4.87 -6.10 16.58
C GLY A 236 3.40 -5.84 16.27
N LYS A 237 2.68 -5.14 17.14
CA LYS A 237 1.30 -4.72 16.89
C LYS A 237 1.21 -3.73 15.72
N ALA A 238 2.14 -2.78 15.65
CA ALA A 238 2.21 -1.85 14.53
C ALA A 238 2.39 -2.60 13.20
N TYR A 239 3.29 -3.57 13.13
CA TYR A 239 3.48 -4.40 11.93
C TYR A 239 2.24 -5.20 11.55
N GLN A 240 1.50 -5.76 12.53
CA GLN A 240 0.23 -6.43 12.27
C GLN A 240 -0.80 -5.49 11.64
N LEU A 241 -0.95 -4.29 12.20
CA LEU A 241 -1.87 -3.28 11.68
C LEU A 241 -1.46 -2.79 10.29
N GLN A 242 -0.19 -2.49 10.08
CA GLN A 242 0.35 -2.08 8.77
C GLN A 242 0.11 -3.17 7.71
N THR A 243 0.37 -4.42 8.05
CA THR A 243 0.13 -5.56 7.16
C THR A 243 -1.33 -5.69 6.79
N ALA A 244 -2.24 -5.55 7.75
CA ALA A 244 -3.67 -5.61 7.50
C ALA A 244 -4.13 -4.50 6.55
N GLU A 245 -3.58 -3.29 6.68
CA GLU A 245 -3.91 -2.17 5.80
C GLU A 245 -3.33 -2.36 4.39
N ILE A 246 -2.13 -2.92 4.24
CA ILE A 246 -1.55 -3.27 2.93
C ILE A 246 -2.40 -4.33 2.22
N VAL A 247 -2.84 -5.37 2.95
CA VAL A 247 -3.74 -6.40 2.42
C VAL A 247 -5.05 -5.77 1.95
N LYS A 248 -5.63 -4.88 2.74
CA LYS A 248 -6.88 -4.19 2.42
C LYS A 248 -6.72 -3.30 1.18
N ALA A 249 -5.69 -2.46 1.14
CA ALA A 249 -5.40 -1.60 -0.01
C ALA A 249 -5.13 -2.42 -1.29
N SER A 250 -4.41 -3.52 -1.17
CA SER A 250 -4.09 -4.43 -2.29
C SER A 250 -5.25 -5.33 -2.74
N SER A 251 -6.39 -5.27 -2.06
CA SER A 251 -7.61 -6.01 -2.41
C SER A 251 -8.62 -5.16 -3.20
N ILE A 252 -8.33 -3.89 -3.42
CA ILE A 252 -9.20 -3.00 -4.17
C ILE A 252 -9.29 -3.45 -5.63
N GLY A 253 -10.51 -3.53 -6.14
CA GLY A 253 -10.77 -3.98 -7.51
C GLY A 253 -10.68 -5.50 -7.72
N ALA A 254 -10.44 -6.28 -6.67
CA ALA A 254 -10.31 -7.72 -6.73
C ALA A 254 -11.66 -8.45 -6.53
N ASP A 255 -11.86 -9.55 -7.25
CA ASP A 255 -12.92 -10.54 -6.97
C ASP A 255 -12.49 -11.46 -5.81
N THR A 256 -11.19 -11.81 -5.76
CA THR A 256 -10.57 -12.54 -4.66
C THR A 256 -9.56 -11.62 -3.98
N ALA A 257 -9.75 -11.37 -2.68
CA ALA A 257 -8.92 -10.45 -1.92
C ALA A 257 -7.45 -10.91 -1.84
N ALA A 258 -6.54 -9.96 -1.70
CA ALA A 258 -5.14 -10.23 -1.38
C ALA A 258 -5.02 -10.92 -0.01
N THR A 259 -4.02 -11.77 0.14
CA THR A 259 -3.75 -12.51 1.39
C THR A 259 -2.25 -12.53 1.67
N THR A 260 -1.90 -12.70 2.94
CA THR A 260 -0.50 -13.00 3.28
C THR A 260 -0.24 -14.50 3.14
N ALA A 261 0.87 -14.87 2.53
CA ALA A 261 1.23 -16.26 2.25
C ALA A 261 1.46 -17.10 3.53
N THR A 262 1.82 -16.45 4.62
CA THR A 262 2.02 -17.09 5.92
C THR A 262 1.23 -16.37 6.99
N ASN A 263 0.43 -17.13 7.72
CA ASN A 263 -0.31 -16.65 8.90
C ASN A 263 0.65 -16.50 10.10
N THR A 264 1.85 -15.98 9.87
CA THR A 264 2.83 -15.75 10.92
C THR A 264 2.44 -14.50 11.68
N ALA A 265 2.14 -14.67 12.94
CA ALA A 265 2.10 -13.56 13.88
C ALA A 265 3.42 -12.80 13.77
N TYR A 266 3.38 -11.55 13.31
CA TYR A 266 4.56 -10.71 13.29
C TYR A 266 5.03 -10.49 14.71
N ASN A 267 6.21 -11.01 15.00
CA ASN A 267 6.92 -10.59 16.19
C ASN A 267 7.74 -9.34 15.88
N ASN A 268 8.28 -8.71 16.88
CA ASN A 268 9.07 -7.48 16.76
C ASN A 268 10.33 -7.62 15.87
N ALA A 269 10.67 -8.83 15.43
CA ALA A 269 11.87 -9.12 14.65
C ALA A 269 11.62 -9.20 13.14
N THR A 270 10.37 -9.37 12.67
CA THR A 270 10.08 -9.63 11.27
C THR A 270 9.36 -8.44 10.61
N THR A 271 10.09 -7.73 9.75
CA THR A 271 9.58 -6.60 8.96
C THR A 271 9.31 -6.96 7.51
N THR A 272 9.56 -8.21 7.10
CA THR A 272 9.38 -8.69 5.73
C THR A 272 8.35 -9.80 5.68
N PHE A 273 7.50 -9.79 4.65
CA PHE A 273 6.52 -10.84 4.39
C PHE A 273 6.19 -10.93 2.90
N THR A 274 5.52 -12.01 2.52
CA THR A 274 5.03 -12.20 1.15
C THR A 274 3.52 -12.02 1.12
N LEU A 275 3.05 -11.20 0.20
CA LEU A 275 1.65 -10.94 -0.10
C LEU A 275 1.26 -11.70 -1.37
N ASN A 276 0.22 -12.53 -1.31
CA ASN A 276 -0.47 -13.01 -2.51
C ASN A 276 -1.38 -11.90 -3.03
N LYS A 277 -1.23 -11.53 -4.29
CA LYS A 277 -2.08 -10.51 -4.92
C LYS A 277 -3.53 -10.96 -4.97
N GLY A 278 -4.46 -10.02 -4.87
CA GLY A 278 -5.84 -10.26 -5.23
C GLY A 278 -5.99 -10.53 -6.72
N THR A 279 -7.05 -11.19 -7.12
CA THR A 279 -7.33 -11.51 -8.52
C THR A 279 -8.68 -10.95 -8.95
N VAL A 280 -8.79 -10.63 -10.24
CA VAL A 280 -10.00 -10.13 -10.87
C VAL A 280 -10.17 -10.78 -12.25
N SER A 281 -11.39 -11.14 -12.62
CA SER A 281 -11.72 -11.66 -13.94
C SER A 281 -12.26 -10.57 -14.85
N TYR A 282 -11.71 -10.46 -16.03
CA TYR A 282 -12.23 -9.62 -17.11
C TYR A 282 -11.75 -10.14 -18.49
N LYS A 283 -12.36 -9.63 -19.57
CA LYS A 283 -11.99 -10.06 -20.91
C LYS A 283 -10.66 -9.47 -21.35
N ASP A 284 -9.87 -10.27 -22.07
CA ASP A 284 -8.65 -9.80 -22.72
C ASP A 284 -8.96 -8.70 -23.74
N GLY A 285 -7.96 -7.87 -24.04
CA GLY A 285 -8.12 -6.72 -24.91
C GLY A 285 -8.52 -7.09 -26.34
N LEU A 286 -9.18 -6.16 -27.03
CA LEU A 286 -9.49 -6.25 -28.45
C LEU A 286 -8.21 -5.98 -29.25
N SER A 287 -7.94 -6.82 -30.26
CA SER A 287 -6.89 -6.59 -31.25
C SER A 287 -7.42 -6.85 -32.64
N PHE A 288 -7.28 -5.91 -33.55
CA PHE A 288 -7.63 -6.06 -34.94
C PHE A 288 -6.63 -5.39 -35.87
N ASN A 289 -6.56 -5.90 -37.11
CA ASN A 289 -5.64 -5.41 -38.11
C ASN A 289 -6.41 -4.70 -39.25
N LEU A 290 -5.94 -3.52 -39.58
CA LEU A 290 -6.42 -2.76 -40.74
C LEU A 290 -5.48 -2.94 -41.89
N HIS A 291 -5.99 -3.46 -43.01
CA HIS A 291 -5.20 -3.61 -44.26
C HIS A 291 -5.20 -2.29 -45.00
N VAL A 292 -4.05 -1.62 -45.03
CA VAL A 292 -3.87 -0.27 -45.57
C VAL A 292 -2.98 -0.19 -46.84
N GLY A 293 -2.47 -1.32 -47.30
CA GLY A 293 -1.63 -1.41 -48.48
C GLY A 293 -2.35 -1.94 -49.70
N ALA A 294 -1.67 -1.95 -50.88
CA ALA A 294 -2.19 -2.47 -52.13
C ALA A 294 -1.98 -3.99 -52.26
N ASP A 295 -0.96 -4.53 -51.61
CA ASP A 295 -0.55 -5.92 -51.75
C ASP A 295 -1.00 -6.78 -50.55
N ALA A 296 -1.02 -8.09 -50.73
CA ALA A 296 -1.41 -9.07 -49.71
C ALA A 296 -0.36 -9.26 -48.59
N ASP A 297 0.69 -8.44 -48.54
CA ASP A 297 1.75 -8.53 -47.55
C ASP A 297 1.26 -8.10 -46.17
N MET A 298 1.71 -8.83 -45.13
CA MET A 298 1.39 -8.51 -43.73
C MET A 298 2.01 -7.18 -43.27
N THR A 299 3.03 -6.66 -43.96
CA THR A 299 3.60 -5.33 -43.68
C THR A 299 2.64 -4.19 -44.03
N ASN A 300 1.60 -4.45 -44.80
CA ASN A 300 0.54 -3.50 -45.17
C ASN A 300 -0.59 -3.44 -44.14
N LYS A 301 -0.37 -3.93 -42.92
CA LYS A 301 -1.37 -3.91 -41.84
C LYS A 301 -0.95 -2.97 -40.71
N ILE A 302 -1.90 -2.25 -40.19
CA ILE A 302 -1.79 -1.49 -38.92
C ILE A 302 -2.62 -2.20 -37.91
N THR A 303 -2.00 -2.61 -36.80
CA THR A 303 -2.67 -3.25 -35.67
C THR A 303 -3.18 -2.21 -34.69
N VAL A 304 -4.43 -2.34 -34.30
CA VAL A 304 -5.07 -1.56 -33.23
C VAL A 304 -5.27 -2.49 -32.03
N ASN A 305 -4.75 -2.11 -30.89
CA ASN A 305 -4.95 -2.82 -29.62
C ASN A 305 -5.67 -1.90 -28.64
N ILE A 306 -6.76 -2.39 -28.05
CA ILE A 306 -7.52 -1.66 -27.05
C ILE A 306 -7.81 -2.62 -25.90
N ASP A 307 -7.27 -2.28 -24.73
CA ASP A 307 -7.49 -3.06 -23.52
C ASP A 307 -8.94 -2.90 -23.02
N SER A 308 -9.39 -3.85 -22.21
CA SER A 308 -10.72 -3.74 -21.58
C SER A 308 -10.73 -2.56 -20.61
N MET A 309 -11.66 -1.61 -20.83
CA MET A 309 -11.78 -0.36 -20.09
C MET A 309 -13.01 -0.32 -19.16
N ASN A 310 -13.52 -1.47 -18.77
CA ASN A 310 -14.55 -1.58 -17.73
C ASN A 310 -13.92 -1.43 -16.32
N SER A 311 -14.76 -1.36 -15.30
CA SER A 311 -14.31 -1.20 -13.91
C SER A 311 -13.36 -2.32 -13.46
N ALA A 312 -13.59 -3.56 -13.89
CA ALA A 312 -12.71 -4.69 -13.60
C ALA A 312 -11.34 -4.53 -14.28
N GLY A 313 -11.31 -4.18 -15.56
CA GLY A 313 -10.08 -3.93 -16.32
C GLY A 313 -9.28 -2.73 -15.82
N LEU A 314 -9.95 -1.73 -15.26
CA LEU A 314 -9.35 -0.54 -14.68
C LEU A 314 -8.93 -0.69 -13.21
N GLY A 315 -9.25 -1.82 -12.57
CA GLY A 315 -8.87 -2.06 -11.18
C GLY A 315 -9.69 -1.29 -10.14
N ILE A 316 -10.90 -0.83 -10.51
CA ILE A 316 -11.79 -0.04 -9.65
C ILE A 316 -13.13 -0.72 -9.36
N LYS A 317 -13.29 -2.01 -9.72
CA LYS A 317 -14.50 -2.78 -9.46
C LYS A 317 -14.80 -2.81 -7.96
N GLY A 318 -16.01 -2.39 -7.58
CA GLY A 318 -16.45 -2.41 -6.19
C GLY A 318 -15.69 -1.48 -5.25
N ILE A 319 -15.06 -0.43 -5.78
CA ILE A 319 -14.28 0.53 -5.01
C ILE A 319 -15.12 1.19 -3.91
N LYS A 320 -14.53 1.35 -2.72
CA LYS A 320 -15.17 1.94 -1.55
C LYS A 320 -14.54 3.26 -1.17
N ALA A 321 -15.39 4.21 -0.76
CA ALA A 321 -15.01 5.52 -0.24
C ALA A 321 -15.95 5.99 0.89
N ASP A 322 -16.66 5.06 1.54
CA ASP A 322 -17.62 5.32 2.61
C ASP A 322 -16.98 5.45 4.00
N THR A 323 -15.68 5.23 4.08
CA THR A 323 -14.83 5.58 5.23
C THR A 323 -13.67 6.47 4.78
N GLU A 324 -13.10 7.25 5.70
CA GLU A 324 -11.90 8.05 5.44
C GLU A 324 -10.74 7.19 4.91
N GLN A 325 -10.58 6.01 5.48
CA GLN A 325 -9.52 5.06 5.13
C GLN A 325 -9.74 4.46 3.75
N ASP A 326 -10.94 3.95 3.46
CA ASP A 326 -11.25 3.37 2.16
C ASP A 326 -11.16 4.42 1.05
N ALA A 327 -11.61 5.65 1.33
CA ALA A 327 -11.46 6.78 0.42
C ALA A 327 -9.99 7.09 0.10
N THR A 328 -9.11 7.04 1.10
CA THR A 328 -7.66 7.25 0.91
C THR A 328 -7.07 6.19 -0.02
N TYR A 329 -7.43 4.92 0.16
CA TYR A 329 -6.98 3.84 -0.73
C TYR A 329 -7.60 3.95 -2.14
N ALA A 330 -8.86 4.38 -2.22
CA ALA A 330 -9.54 4.60 -3.48
C ALA A 330 -8.82 5.62 -4.38
N ILE A 331 -8.22 6.66 -3.80
CA ILE A 331 -7.46 7.68 -4.53
C ILE A 331 -6.35 7.04 -5.37
N ASP A 332 -5.58 6.12 -4.81
CA ASP A 332 -4.49 5.45 -5.52
C ASP A 332 -5.01 4.56 -6.65
N ALA A 333 -6.04 3.75 -6.39
CA ALA A 333 -6.64 2.88 -7.41
C ALA A 333 -7.25 3.70 -8.55
N ILE A 334 -7.91 4.82 -8.26
CA ILE A 334 -8.47 5.72 -9.28
C ILE A 334 -7.34 6.41 -10.07
N ALA A 335 -6.26 6.84 -9.41
CA ALA A 335 -5.10 7.43 -10.09
C ALA A 335 -4.46 6.44 -11.07
N ASP A 336 -4.32 5.17 -10.69
CA ASP A 336 -3.84 4.11 -11.58
C ASP A 336 -4.80 3.90 -12.76
N ALA A 337 -6.11 3.91 -12.54
CA ALA A 337 -7.09 3.82 -13.61
C ALA A 337 -7.00 5.01 -14.59
N ILE A 338 -6.83 6.23 -14.09
CA ILE A 338 -6.61 7.44 -14.91
C ILE A 338 -5.35 7.27 -15.75
N SER A 339 -4.26 6.78 -15.18
CA SER A 339 -3.01 6.52 -15.89
C SER A 339 -3.19 5.49 -17.01
N THR A 340 -3.93 4.42 -16.74
CA THR A 340 -4.24 3.37 -17.74
C THR A 340 -5.03 3.94 -18.90
N VAL A 341 -6.09 4.71 -18.64
CA VAL A 341 -6.90 5.37 -19.68
C VAL A 341 -6.07 6.36 -20.49
N SER A 342 -5.24 7.16 -19.84
CA SER A 342 -4.36 8.14 -20.50
C SER A 342 -3.35 7.45 -21.42
N SER A 343 -2.77 6.34 -21.00
CA SER A 343 -1.84 5.53 -21.81
C SER A 343 -2.55 4.93 -23.02
N GLN A 344 -3.77 4.41 -22.86
CA GLN A 344 -4.55 3.88 -23.97
C GLN A 344 -4.93 4.95 -24.97
N ARG A 345 -5.33 6.14 -24.52
CA ARG A 345 -5.63 7.29 -25.39
C ARG A 345 -4.38 7.72 -26.19
N SER A 346 -3.23 7.78 -25.52
CA SER A 346 -1.96 8.10 -26.20
C SER A 346 -1.60 7.06 -27.28
N ALA A 347 -1.78 5.78 -27.00
CA ALA A 347 -1.56 4.70 -27.98
C ALA A 347 -2.51 4.82 -29.17
N LEU A 348 -3.79 5.10 -28.94
CA LEU A 348 -4.78 5.31 -30.02
C LEU A 348 -4.46 6.56 -30.85
N GLY A 349 -4.03 7.66 -30.22
CA GLY A 349 -3.59 8.85 -30.92
C GLY A 349 -2.40 8.59 -31.86
N ALA A 350 -1.45 7.76 -31.42
CA ALA A 350 -0.33 7.34 -32.28
C ALA A 350 -0.78 6.50 -33.49
N VAL A 351 -1.75 5.59 -33.26
CA VAL A 351 -2.35 4.80 -34.35
C VAL A 351 -3.11 5.70 -35.31
N GLN A 352 -3.89 6.66 -34.81
CA GLN A 352 -4.61 7.63 -35.65
C GLN A 352 -3.64 8.41 -36.54
N ASN A 353 -2.56 8.95 -36.00
CA ASN A 353 -1.55 9.66 -36.77
C ASN A 353 -0.93 8.78 -37.88
N ARG A 354 -0.65 7.52 -37.58
CA ARG A 354 -0.14 6.58 -38.59
C ARG A 354 -1.17 6.34 -39.70
N LEU A 355 -2.43 6.19 -39.36
CA LEU A 355 -3.52 6.00 -40.33
C LEU A 355 -3.68 7.24 -41.24
N GLU A 356 -3.68 8.44 -40.64
CA GLU A 356 -3.77 9.71 -41.38
C GLU A 356 -2.59 9.90 -42.34
N HIS A 357 -1.37 9.62 -41.91
CA HIS A 357 -0.20 9.63 -42.80
C HIS A 357 -0.32 8.61 -43.92
N THR A 358 -0.86 7.44 -43.63
CA THR A 358 -1.09 6.40 -44.67
C THR A 358 -2.16 6.86 -45.65
N ILE A 359 -3.25 7.48 -45.22
CA ILE A 359 -4.26 8.04 -46.14
C ILE A 359 -3.64 9.07 -47.07
N ASN A 360 -2.91 10.03 -46.52
CA ASN A 360 -2.25 11.08 -47.31
C ASN A 360 -1.25 10.49 -48.33
N ASN A 361 -0.54 9.42 -47.96
CA ASN A 361 0.40 8.74 -48.88
C ASN A 361 -0.34 7.98 -49.98
N LEU A 362 -1.43 7.28 -49.64
CA LEU A 362 -2.25 6.56 -50.62
C LEU A 362 -2.93 7.51 -51.61
N ASP A 363 -3.43 8.66 -51.15
CA ASP A 363 -4.05 9.67 -52.02
C ASP A 363 -3.03 10.23 -53.04
N ASN A 364 -1.78 10.51 -52.59
CA ASN A 364 -0.71 10.92 -53.48
C ASN A 364 -0.36 9.85 -54.52
N VAL A 365 -0.37 8.57 -54.12
CA VAL A 365 -0.09 7.44 -55.05
C VAL A 365 -1.23 7.33 -56.08
N VAL A 366 -2.48 7.44 -55.66
CA VAL A 366 -3.65 7.43 -56.54
C VAL A 366 -3.59 8.58 -57.56
N GLU A 367 -3.33 9.80 -57.10
CA GLU A 367 -3.20 10.99 -57.94
C GLU A 367 -2.10 10.81 -58.99
N ASN A 368 -0.90 10.34 -58.56
CA ASN A 368 0.22 10.08 -59.47
C ASN A 368 -0.09 8.99 -60.50
N THR A 369 -0.79 7.92 -60.06
CA THR A 369 -1.17 6.82 -60.95
C THR A 369 -2.21 7.26 -61.97
N THR A 370 -3.23 8.01 -61.55
CA THR A 370 -4.28 8.57 -62.44
C THR A 370 -3.68 9.54 -63.43
N SER A 371 -2.73 10.37 -62.98
CA SER A 371 -1.99 11.29 -63.89
C SER A 371 -1.14 10.54 -64.89
N ALA A 372 -0.56 9.39 -64.54
CA ALA A 372 0.21 8.55 -65.45
C ALA A 372 -0.68 7.81 -66.46
N GLU A 373 -1.87 7.35 -66.06
CA GLU A 373 -2.84 6.70 -66.96
C GLU A 373 -3.46 7.70 -67.96
N SER A 374 -3.56 8.98 -67.59
CA SER A 374 -4.14 10.01 -68.47
C SER A 374 -3.16 10.58 -69.53
N ARG A 375 -1.93 10.13 -69.55
CA ARG A 375 -0.90 10.48 -70.55
C ARG A 375 -0.77 9.41 -71.61
#